data_cd0678ff488167ab61e9c4e558e2e781
#
_entry.id   cd0678ff488167ab61e9c4e558e2e781
#
_cell.length_a   1.000
_cell.length_b   1.000
_cell.length_c   1.000
_cell.angle_alpha   90.00
_cell.angle_beta   90.00
_cell.angle_gamma   90.00
#
_symmetry.space_group_name_H-M   'P 1'
#
loop_
_entity.id
_entity.type
_entity.pdbx_description
1 polymer ?
#
loop_
_entity_poly.entity_id
_entity_poly.type
_entity_poly.pdbx_seq_one_letter_code
_entity_poly.pdbx_strand_id
1 'polypeptide(L)'
;MTNTSNDLELARQTLRADSLTFAIARAGAILRIGRREGISELLEAIDALCDSARGVSLADKVVGKAVAMVARAARMRAVYSPLASQAASDALAVEKIEFEYDRLVPLILNKRSDGPCPMEQLTLSIDDPSAVLAALREFVRKRAQPA
;
A
#
# COMPACT_ATOMS: atom_id res chain seq x y z
N MET A 1 -10.35 22.45 -7.10
CA MET A 1 -10.78 21.05 -7.16
C MET A 1 -9.56 20.13 -7.25
N THR A 2 -9.45 19.19 -6.34
CA THR A 2 -8.29 18.29 -6.30
C THR A 2 -8.37 17.30 -7.44
N ASN A 3 -7.34 17.24 -8.27
CA ASN A 3 -7.27 16.28 -9.36
C ASN A 3 -6.52 15.03 -8.86
N THR A 4 -7.22 13.89 -8.82
CA THR A 4 -6.65 12.63 -8.37
C THR A 4 -5.38 12.27 -9.14
N SER A 5 -5.38 12.49 -10.46
CA SER A 5 -4.22 12.21 -11.29
C SER A 5 -3.01 13.04 -10.89
N ASN A 6 -3.23 14.30 -10.48
CA ASN A 6 -2.14 15.17 -10.06
C ASN A 6 -1.55 14.72 -8.72
N ASP A 7 -2.40 14.30 -7.78
CA ASP A 7 -1.92 13.80 -6.49
C ASP A 7 -1.17 12.48 -6.66
N LEU A 8 -1.67 11.60 -7.51
CA LEU A 8 -1.00 10.33 -7.79
C LEU A 8 0.35 10.57 -8.46
N GLU A 9 0.43 11.49 -9.41
CA GLU A 9 1.68 11.84 -10.07
C GLU A 9 2.68 12.48 -9.10
N LEU A 10 2.20 13.33 -8.20
CA LEU A 10 3.04 13.92 -7.16
C LEU A 10 3.62 12.81 -6.26
N ALA A 11 2.79 11.88 -5.82
CA ALA A 11 3.24 10.75 -4.99
C ALA A 11 4.26 9.89 -5.74
N ARG A 12 4.01 9.60 -7.02
CA ARG A 12 4.89 8.83 -7.87
C ARG A 12 6.26 9.50 -8.04
N GLN A 13 6.27 10.79 -8.35
CA GLN A 13 7.52 11.54 -8.51
C GLN A 13 8.32 11.57 -7.21
N THR A 14 7.64 11.79 -6.10
CA THR A 14 8.27 11.83 -4.78
C THR A 14 8.88 10.47 -4.43
N LEU A 15 8.15 9.39 -4.69
CA LEU A 15 8.63 8.04 -4.47
C LEU A 15 9.96 7.78 -5.20
N ARG A 16 10.02 8.18 -6.48
CA ARG A 16 11.19 7.95 -7.33
C ARG A 16 12.37 8.84 -6.97
N ALA A 17 12.10 10.13 -6.71
CA ALA A 17 13.16 11.12 -6.50
C ALA A 17 13.98 10.84 -5.24
N ASP A 18 13.33 10.37 -4.18
CA ASP A 18 13.97 10.20 -2.87
C ASP A 18 14.20 8.74 -2.48
N SER A 19 14.00 7.81 -3.40
CA SER A 19 14.16 6.36 -3.15
C SER A 19 13.37 5.89 -1.93
N LEU A 20 12.13 6.34 -1.85
CA LEU A 20 11.24 6.02 -0.73
C LEU A 20 10.61 4.64 -0.89
N THR A 21 10.04 4.11 0.19
CA THR A 21 9.20 2.91 0.13
C THR A 21 7.76 3.27 -0.20
N PHE A 22 7.27 4.41 0.28
CA PHE A 22 5.96 4.93 -0.13
C PHE A 22 5.89 6.45 0.01
N ALA A 23 4.91 7.04 -0.65
CA ALA A 23 4.56 8.46 -0.51
C ALA A 23 3.05 8.61 -0.61
N ILE A 24 2.47 9.44 0.25
CA ILE A 24 1.04 9.70 0.30
C ILE A 24 0.81 11.18 0.02
N ALA A 25 -0.05 11.48 -0.96
CA ALA A 25 -0.34 12.85 -1.38
C ALA A 25 -1.84 13.13 -1.34
N ARG A 26 -2.18 14.39 -1.06
CA ARG A 26 -3.54 14.87 -1.12
C ARG A 26 -3.54 16.39 -1.25
N ALA A 27 -4.44 16.91 -2.07
CA ALA A 27 -4.63 18.34 -2.27
C ALA A 27 -3.32 19.05 -2.66
N GLY A 28 -2.52 18.42 -3.49
CA GLY A 28 -1.27 19.00 -4.00
C GLY A 28 -0.10 18.97 -3.03
N ALA A 29 -0.20 18.24 -1.92
CA ALA A 29 0.86 18.17 -0.91
C ALA A 29 1.17 16.73 -0.53
N ILE A 30 2.43 16.48 -0.18
CA ILE A 30 2.85 15.20 0.38
C ILE A 30 2.54 15.21 1.88
N LEU A 31 1.75 14.24 2.33
CA LEU A 31 1.33 14.15 3.73
C LEU A 31 2.25 13.24 4.56
N ARG A 32 2.68 12.13 3.97
CA ARG A 32 3.54 11.15 4.64
C ARG A 32 4.45 10.48 3.63
N ILE A 33 5.63 10.06 4.10
CA ILE A 33 6.57 9.26 3.31
C ILE A 33 7.08 8.10 4.15
N GLY A 34 7.55 7.05 3.48
CA GLY A 34 8.16 5.90 4.13
C GLY A 34 9.53 5.61 3.58
N ARG A 35 10.42 5.11 4.45
CA ARG A 35 11.79 4.76 4.09
C ARG A 35 12.17 3.34 4.45
N ARG A 36 11.40 2.70 5.34
CA ARG A 36 11.66 1.34 5.79
C ARG A 36 10.87 0.34 4.98
N GLU A 37 11.48 -0.78 4.68
CA GLU A 37 10.80 -1.88 4.00
C GLU A 37 9.75 -2.51 4.91
N GLY A 38 8.77 -3.17 4.30
CA GLY A 38 7.66 -3.81 5.00
C GLY A 38 6.47 -2.88 5.14
N ILE A 39 5.45 -3.37 5.84
CA ILE A 39 4.15 -2.67 5.94
C ILE A 39 4.04 -1.78 7.19
N SER A 40 4.97 -1.92 8.13
CA SER A 40 4.87 -1.29 9.44
C SER A 40 4.73 0.23 9.35
N GLU A 41 5.59 0.87 8.57
CA GLU A 41 5.60 2.32 8.44
C GLU A 41 4.35 2.85 7.74
N LEU A 42 3.83 2.09 6.78
CA LEU A 42 2.57 2.45 6.12
C LEU A 42 1.40 2.40 7.12
N LEU A 43 1.35 1.37 7.96
CA LEU A 43 0.31 1.27 8.98
C LEU A 43 0.40 2.43 9.99
N GLU A 44 1.62 2.80 10.39
CA GLU A 44 1.84 3.96 11.25
C GLU A 44 1.33 5.25 10.60
N ALA A 45 1.60 5.41 9.30
CA ALA A 45 1.15 6.59 8.56
C ALA A 45 -0.38 6.66 8.50
N ILE A 46 -1.04 5.53 8.24
CA ILE A 46 -2.50 5.47 8.19
C ILE A 46 -3.10 5.80 9.56
N ASP A 47 -2.52 5.28 10.62
CA ASP A 47 -2.97 5.58 11.97
C ASP A 47 -2.82 7.07 12.31
N ALA A 48 -1.69 7.67 11.89
CA ALA A 48 -1.46 9.10 12.12
C ALA A 48 -2.42 9.99 11.33
N LEU A 49 -2.78 9.57 10.12
CA LEU A 49 -3.71 10.34 9.28
C LEU A 49 -5.17 10.19 9.73
N CYS A 50 -5.53 9.06 10.31
CA CYS A 50 -6.90 8.75 10.71
C CYS A 50 -7.87 9.01 9.53
N ASP A 51 -8.91 9.80 9.74
CA ASP A 51 -9.89 10.12 8.70
C ASP A 51 -9.29 10.89 7.52
N SER A 52 -8.14 11.52 7.72
CA SER A 52 -7.44 12.25 6.65
C SER A 52 -6.82 11.33 5.61
N ALA A 53 -6.74 10.03 5.89
CA ALA A 53 -6.30 9.04 4.88
C ALA A 53 -7.33 8.86 3.77
N ARG A 54 -8.58 9.20 4.03
CA ARG A 54 -9.66 9.05 3.04
C ARG A 54 -9.42 10.00 1.86
N GLY A 55 -9.45 9.44 0.66
CA GLY A 55 -9.29 10.21 -0.56
C GLY A 55 -7.86 10.54 -0.94
N VAL A 56 -6.86 10.01 -0.22
CA VAL A 56 -5.45 10.23 -0.57
C VAL A 56 -5.04 9.40 -1.78
N SER A 57 -3.93 9.79 -2.39
CA SER A 57 -3.24 8.98 -3.41
C SER A 57 -1.97 8.42 -2.81
N LEU A 58 -1.74 7.13 -3.04
CA LEU A 58 -0.59 6.39 -2.52
C LEU A 58 0.30 5.93 -3.67
N ALA A 59 1.61 6.19 -3.58
CA ALA A 59 2.61 5.51 -4.40
C ALA A 59 3.42 4.62 -3.47
N ASP A 60 3.52 3.34 -3.79
CA ASP A 60 4.25 2.38 -2.97
C ASP A 60 5.13 1.52 -3.88
N LYS A 61 6.35 1.26 -3.44
CA LYS A 61 7.37 0.55 -4.20
C LYS A 61 6.91 -0.83 -4.66
N VAL A 62 6.15 -1.53 -3.82
CA VAL A 62 5.60 -2.85 -4.14
C VAL A 62 4.19 -2.94 -3.57
N VAL A 63 3.21 -3.22 -4.43
CA VAL A 63 1.82 -3.35 -3.99
C VAL A 63 1.33 -4.77 -4.20
N GLY A 64 1.30 -5.53 -3.13
CA GLY A 64 0.62 -6.81 -3.05
C GLY A 64 -0.77 -6.64 -2.47
N LYS A 65 -1.46 -7.75 -2.21
CA LYS A 65 -2.81 -7.71 -1.65
C LYS A 65 -2.85 -6.99 -0.30
N ALA A 66 -1.79 -7.13 0.52
CA ALA A 66 -1.74 -6.46 1.82
C ALA A 66 -1.91 -4.94 1.69
N VAL A 67 -1.09 -4.31 0.85
CA VAL A 67 -1.16 -2.85 0.63
C VAL A 67 -2.51 -2.48 -0.01
N ALA A 68 -2.98 -3.27 -0.97
CA ALA A 68 -4.27 -3.01 -1.61
C ALA A 68 -5.42 -3.01 -0.60
N MET A 69 -5.41 -3.94 0.35
CA MET A 69 -6.45 -4.02 1.37
C MET A 69 -6.34 -2.88 2.37
N VAL A 70 -5.13 -2.43 2.68
CA VAL A 70 -4.94 -1.22 3.50
C VAL A 70 -5.54 -0.02 2.79
N ALA A 71 -5.30 0.12 1.49
CA ALA A 71 -5.86 1.21 0.70
C ALA A 71 -7.40 1.19 0.71
N ARG A 72 -7.99 0.00 0.62
CA ARG A 72 -9.45 -0.15 0.72
C ARG A 72 -9.97 0.24 2.09
N ALA A 73 -9.33 -0.24 3.15
CA ALA A 73 -9.75 0.06 4.52
C ALA A 73 -9.64 1.56 4.83
N ALA A 74 -8.60 2.21 4.33
CA ALA A 74 -8.38 3.65 4.51
C ALA A 74 -9.20 4.50 3.55
N ARG A 75 -9.88 3.87 2.59
CA ARG A 75 -10.68 4.53 1.56
C ARG A 75 -9.85 5.50 0.72
N MET A 76 -8.69 5.05 0.31
CA MET A 76 -7.83 5.81 -0.58
C MET A 76 -8.47 5.93 -1.95
N ARG A 77 -8.08 6.95 -2.70
CA ARG A 77 -8.64 7.25 -4.00
C ARG A 77 -7.89 6.60 -5.14
N ALA A 78 -6.56 6.59 -5.06
CA ALA A 78 -5.71 6.10 -6.13
C ALA A 78 -4.43 5.52 -5.58
N VAL A 79 -3.88 4.53 -6.29
CA VAL A 79 -2.62 3.85 -5.92
C VAL A 79 -1.75 3.70 -7.16
N TYR A 80 -0.46 3.92 -6.99
CA TYR A 80 0.55 3.64 -8.01
C TYR A 80 1.63 2.75 -7.44
N SER A 81 2.16 1.83 -8.26
CA SER A 81 3.33 1.02 -7.88
C SER A 81 4.16 0.66 -9.11
N PRO A 82 5.50 0.68 -8.99
CA PRO A 82 6.35 0.08 -10.02
C PRO A 82 6.13 -1.43 -10.17
N LEU A 83 5.78 -2.11 -9.09
CA LEU A 83 5.58 -3.56 -9.09
C LEU A 83 4.32 -3.91 -8.28
N ALA A 84 3.39 -4.59 -8.94
CA ALA A 84 2.11 -4.96 -8.34
C ALA A 84 1.75 -6.41 -8.61
N SER A 85 0.97 -7.02 -7.73
CA SER A 85 0.45 -8.38 -7.94
C SER A 85 -0.94 -8.36 -8.54
N GLN A 86 -1.31 -9.47 -9.19
CA GLN A 86 -2.67 -9.64 -9.73
C GLN A 86 -3.71 -9.55 -8.60
N ALA A 87 -3.43 -10.14 -7.45
CA ALA A 87 -4.35 -10.08 -6.30
C ALA A 87 -4.58 -8.64 -5.84
N ALA A 88 -3.54 -7.79 -5.88
CA ALA A 88 -3.69 -6.37 -5.54
C ALA A 88 -4.60 -5.66 -6.53
N SER A 89 -4.38 -5.89 -7.82
CA SER A 89 -5.21 -5.29 -8.87
C SER A 89 -6.68 -5.68 -8.69
N ASP A 90 -6.95 -6.96 -8.45
CA ASP A 90 -8.29 -7.46 -8.25
C ASP A 90 -8.95 -6.83 -7.01
N ALA A 91 -8.21 -6.73 -5.91
CA ALA A 91 -8.71 -6.16 -4.67
C ALA A 91 -9.07 -4.68 -4.83
N LEU A 92 -8.23 -3.91 -5.52
CA LEU A 92 -8.47 -2.48 -5.73
C LEU A 92 -9.66 -2.24 -6.66
N ALA A 93 -9.85 -3.11 -7.64
CA ALA A 93 -10.97 -3.01 -8.58
C ALA A 93 -12.33 -3.15 -7.88
N VAL A 94 -12.41 -3.93 -6.80
CA VAL A 94 -13.67 -4.11 -6.06
C VAL A 94 -14.22 -2.78 -5.55
N GLU A 95 -13.35 -1.88 -5.08
CA GLU A 95 -13.76 -0.56 -4.57
C GLU A 95 -13.57 0.54 -5.59
N LYS A 96 -13.26 0.19 -6.84
CA LYS A 96 -13.04 1.16 -7.93
C LYS A 96 -11.95 2.16 -7.61
N ILE A 97 -10.93 1.73 -6.87
CA ILE A 97 -9.75 2.56 -6.60
C ILE A 97 -8.90 2.61 -7.88
N GLU A 98 -8.56 3.82 -8.32
CA GLU A 98 -7.71 4.00 -9.49
C GLU A 98 -6.35 3.36 -9.22
N PHE A 99 -5.87 2.50 -10.13
CA PHE A 99 -4.62 1.80 -9.93
C PHE A 99 -3.75 1.87 -11.18
N GLU A 100 -2.53 2.41 -11.01
CA GLU A 100 -1.52 2.45 -12.05
C GLU A 100 -0.31 1.65 -11.59
N TYR A 101 0.28 0.88 -12.50
CA TYR A 101 1.48 0.10 -12.20
C TYR A 101 2.35 0.03 -13.44
N ASP A 102 3.67 -0.17 -13.22
CA ASP A 102 4.62 -0.36 -14.31
C ASP A 102 4.70 -1.83 -14.71
N ARG A 103 4.66 -2.73 -13.72
CA ARG A 103 4.76 -4.16 -13.95
C ARG A 103 3.79 -4.92 -13.06
N LEU A 104 3.02 -5.82 -13.68
CA LEU A 104 2.09 -6.70 -12.95
C LEU A 104 2.65 -8.12 -12.95
N VAL A 105 2.70 -8.74 -11.78
CA VAL A 105 3.17 -10.11 -11.61
C VAL A 105 2.06 -10.95 -10.97
N PRO A 106 2.08 -12.28 -11.17
CA PRO A 106 1.06 -13.13 -10.55
C PRO A 106 1.11 -13.10 -9.01
N LEU A 107 2.31 -12.94 -8.44
CA LEU A 107 2.52 -13.04 -7.01
C LEU A 107 3.75 -12.25 -6.60
N ILE A 108 3.69 -11.54 -5.47
CA ILE A 108 4.87 -10.90 -4.87
C ILE A 108 5.67 -12.00 -4.16
N LEU A 109 6.93 -12.13 -4.53
CA LEU A 109 7.82 -13.14 -3.98
C LEU A 109 8.55 -12.62 -2.74
N ASN A 110 8.98 -13.55 -1.89
CA ASN A 110 9.85 -13.24 -0.77
C ASN A 110 11.25 -12.87 -1.27
N LYS A 111 12.15 -12.49 -0.37
CA LYS A 111 13.51 -12.06 -0.73
C LYS A 111 14.32 -13.14 -1.41
N ARG A 112 14.04 -14.42 -1.15
CA ARG A 112 14.74 -15.56 -1.75
C ARG A 112 14.14 -15.97 -3.09
N SER A 113 12.99 -15.41 -3.46
CA SER A 113 12.25 -15.73 -4.69
C SER A 113 11.83 -17.21 -4.78
N ASP A 114 11.71 -17.89 -3.64
CA ASP A 114 11.32 -19.30 -3.58
C ASP A 114 9.88 -19.52 -3.08
N GLY A 115 9.16 -18.44 -2.82
CA GLY A 115 7.77 -18.50 -2.39
C GLY A 115 7.15 -17.13 -2.25
N PRO A 116 5.87 -17.06 -1.85
CA PRO A 116 5.20 -15.76 -1.68
C PRO A 116 5.80 -14.96 -0.53
N CYS A 117 5.76 -13.64 -0.68
CA CYS A 117 6.07 -12.71 0.41
C CYS A 117 5.19 -13.07 1.62
N PRO A 118 5.72 -13.04 2.85
CA PRO A 118 4.91 -13.37 4.03
C PRO A 118 3.60 -12.59 4.15
N MET A 119 3.60 -11.31 3.78
CA MET A 119 2.39 -10.50 3.82
C MET A 119 1.40 -10.90 2.72
N GLU A 120 1.89 -11.25 1.53
CA GLU A 120 1.05 -11.77 0.47
C GLU A 120 0.39 -13.08 0.91
N GLN A 121 1.17 -13.97 1.48
CA GLN A 121 0.67 -15.26 1.98
C GLN A 121 -0.40 -15.07 3.05
N LEU A 122 -0.15 -14.16 4.00
CA LEU A 122 -1.09 -13.88 5.09
C LEU A 122 -2.44 -13.38 4.57
N THR A 123 -2.42 -12.54 3.53
CA THR A 123 -3.62 -11.82 3.10
C THR A 123 -4.39 -12.47 1.96
N LEU A 124 -3.81 -13.48 1.28
CA LEU A 124 -4.43 -14.09 0.10
C LEU A 124 -5.84 -14.63 0.37
N SER A 125 -6.08 -15.18 1.55
CA SER A 125 -7.35 -15.79 1.92
C SER A 125 -8.30 -14.84 2.67
N ILE A 126 -7.91 -13.58 2.89
CA ILE A 126 -8.73 -12.63 3.64
C ILE A 126 -9.27 -11.57 2.69
N ASP A 127 -10.59 -11.47 2.57
CA ASP A 127 -11.22 -10.54 1.63
C ASP A 127 -11.87 -9.33 2.29
N ASP A 128 -11.96 -9.32 3.62
CA ASP A 128 -12.49 -8.16 4.35
C ASP A 128 -11.35 -7.21 4.74
N PRO A 129 -11.42 -5.92 4.30
CA PRO A 129 -10.35 -4.97 4.59
C PRO A 129 -10.06 -4.78 6.08
N SER A 130 -11.09 -4.74 6.92
CA SER A 130 -10.90 -4.60 8.39
C SER A 130 -10.18 -5.80 8.97
N ALA A 131 -10.52 -7.02 8.50
CA ALA A 131 -9.87 -8.24 8.95
C ALA A 131 -8.40 -8.27 8.52
N VAL A 132 -8.09 -7.81 7.30
CA VAL A 132 -6.70 -7.71 6.84
C VAL A 132 -5.91 -6.74 7.71
N LEU A 133 -6.47 -5.56 8.01
CA LEU A 133 -5.80 -4.60 8.89
C LEU A 133 -5.46 -5.21 10.24
N ALA A 134 -6.43 -5.90 10.85
CA ALA A 134 -6.20 -6.55 12.14
C ALA A 134 -5.09 -7.60 12.05
N ALA A 135 -5.11 -8.41 10.99
CA ALA A 135 -4.08 -9.45 10.76
C ALA A 135 -2.70 -8.84 10.56
N LEU A 136 -2.61 -7.75 9.79
CA LEU A 136 -1.34 -7.06 9.54
C LEU A 136 -0.79 -6.41 10.80
N ARG A 137 -1.64 -5.79 11.61
CA ARG A 137 -1.22 -5.19 12.88
C ARG A 137 -0.66 -6.25 13.82
N GLU A 138 -1.31 -7.40 13.89
CA GLU A 138 -0.84 -8.52 14.71
C GLU A 138 0.49 -9.06 14.19
N PHE A 139 0.63 -9.20 12.88
CA PHE A 139 1.86 -9.64 12.23
C PHE A 139 3.02 -8.71 12.56
N VAL A 140 2.80 -7.39 12.44
CA VAL A 140 3.84 -6.39 12.75
C VAL A 140 4.19 -6.42 14.23
N ARG A 141 3.18 -6.52 15.11
CA ARG A 141 3.39 -6.57 16.56
C ARG A 141 4.26 -7.77 16.94
N LYS A 142 3.99 -8.93 16.38
CA LYS A 142 4.77 -10.14 16.67
C LYS A 142 6.21 -10.03 16.20
N ARG A 143 6.43 -9.42 15.04
CA ARG A 143 7.79 -9.24 14.50
C ARG A 143 8.59 -8.21 15.29
N ALA A 144 7.95 -7.24 15.90
CA ALA A 144 8.62 -6.23 16.70
C ALA A 144 9.04 -6.74 18.09
N GLN A 145 8.48 -7.88 18.54
CA GLN A 145 8.83 -8.45 19.84
C GLN A 145 10.19 -9.13 19.77
N PRO A 146 11.05 -8.92 20.79
CA PRO A 146 12.31 -9.66 20.84
C PRO A 146 12.03 -11.15 21.02
N ALA A 147 12.89 -11.94 20.41
CA ALA A 147 12.77 -13.40 20.47
C ALA A 147 12.99 -13.90 21.90
#